data_20242fe7520bd6edd0dfc554fe96c7aa
#
_entry.id   20242fe7520bd6edd0dfc554fe96c7aa
#
_cell.length_a   1.000
_cell.length_b   1.000
_cell.length_c   1.000
_cell.angle_alpha   90.00
_cell.angle_beta   90.00
_cell.angle_gamma   90.00
#
_symmetry.space_group_name_H-M   'P 1'
#
loop_
_entity.id
_entity.type
_entity.pdbx_description
1 polymer ?
#
loop_
_entity_poly.entity_id
_entity_poly.type
_entity_poly.pdbx_seq_one_letter_code
_entity_poly.pdbx_strand_id
1 'polypeptide(L)'
;HQADDSLFVHVSLLGYKAIRQKITAGTRLLIRLEPEIFTLKEVEIRPGRVYGQHDTINYDVSQFISPKDEAIKDVLKKLPGVDVDDDGKISYNGKNISKFYVEGMDLTDGRYNQLTNNLQAGAVKSVQILENHQPIRALQKKLTTEDIAINLKLKDNFRDRWMGTLEGSMGIPPLLWEGMGNAIQISRKSQSAYIYKGNNRGNNVTDEQNVLTQTGAKRRIGPSIPSFLSQPSFSAPLKKERLLFNNVHSFSGNRIYKLNEATQLRFNINYLHDLIQQERGSITHYYQAGDTVTLKEQ
;
A
#
# COMPACT_ATOMS: atom_id res chain seq x y z
N HIS A 1 -34.36 -63.04 -27.86
CA HIS A 1 -33.93 -61.77 -27.29
C HIS A 1 -35.00 -60.73 -27.56
N GLN A 2 -35.92 -60.49 -26.58
CA GLN A 2 -36.76 -59.31 -26.57
C GLN A 2 -35.92 -58.08 -26.23
N ALA A 3 -35.78 -57.22 -27.21
CA ALA A 3 -35.24 -55.87 -26.94
C ALA A 3 -36.27 -55.11 -26.14
N ASP A 4 -35.92 -54.73 -24.92
CA ASP A 4 -36.73 -53.85 -24.06
C ASP A 4 -36.59 -52.40 -24.62
N ASP A 5 -37.41 -52.08 -25.63
CA ASP A 5 -37.49 -50.75 -26.24
C ASP A 5 -38.16 -49.77 -25.28
N SER A 6 -37.41 -49.33 -24.28
CA SER A 6 -37.85 -48.30 -23.35
C SER A 6 -37.62 -46.91 -23.95
N LEU A 7 -38.70 -46.26 -24.40
CA LEU A 7 -38.70 -44.88 -24.83
C LEU A 7 -38.81 -43.95 -23.63
N PHE A 8 -38.02 -42.84 -23.67
CA PHE A 8 -38.12 -41.77 -22.69
C PHE A 8 -38.62 -40.49 -23.36
N VAL A 9 -39.63 -39.90 -22.77
CA VAL A 9 -40.09 -38.55 -23.15
C VAL A 9 -39.52 -37.54 -22.19
N HIS A 10 -38.89 -36.53 -22.73
CA HIS A 10 -38.40 -35.35 -22.00
C HIS A 10 -39.28 -34.16 -22.38
N VAL A 11 -39.97 -33.60 -21.39
CA VAL A 11 -40.80 -32.41 -21.56
C VAL A 11 -40.24 -31.28 -20.76
N SER A 12 -39.93 -30.16 -21.41
CA SER A 12 -39.45 -28.94 -20.80
C SER A 12 -40.20 -27.73 -21.33
N LEU A 13 -40.58 -26.84 -20.43
CA LEU A 13 -41.20 -25.56 -20.76
C LEU A 13 -40.59 -24.49 -19.86
N LEU A 14 -40.34 -23.32 -20.43
CA LEU A 14 -39.80 -22.19 -19.64
C LEU A 14 -40.76 -21.82 -18.50
N GLY A 15 -40.27 -21.77 -17.27
CA GLY A 15 -41.06 -21.51 -16.07
C GLY A 15 -41.64 -22.76 -15.40
N TYR A 16 -41.31 -23.95 -15.88
CA TYR A 16 -41.77 -25.23 -15.32
C TYR A 16 -40.61 -26.21 -15.15
N LYS A 17 -40.76 -27.14 -14.17
CA LYS A 17 -39.79 -28.21 -13.97
C LYS A 17 -39.78 -29.16 -15.15
N ALA A 18 -38.60 -29.44 -15.69
CA ALA A 18 -38.48 -30.45 -16.73
C ALA A 18 -38.76 -31.86 -16.16
N ILE A 19 -39.59 -32.61 -16.87
CA ILE A 19 -39.97 -33.98 -16.49
C ILE A 19 -39.41 -34.95 -17.54
N ARG A 20 -38.77 -36.02 -17.05
CA ARG A 20 -38.34 -37.15 -17.89
C ARG A 20 -39.07 -38.40 -17.43
N GLN A 21 -39.87 -38.99 -18.30
CA GLN A 21 -40.68 -40.15 -17.98
C GLN A 21 -40.48 -41.26 -18.99
N LYS A 22 -40.38 -42.50 -18.51
CA LYS A 22 -40.33 -43.70 -19.37
C LYS A 22 -41.73 -44.03 -19.87
N ILE A 23 -41.86 -44.28 -21.14
CA ILE A 23 -43.14 -44.62 -21.77
C ILE A 23 -43.07 -45.97 -22.49
N THR A 24 -44.22 -46.63 -22.58
CA THR A 24 -44.43 -47.86 -23.36
C THR A 24 -45.32 -47.54 -24.50
N ALA A 25 -45.12 -48.19 -25.70
CA ALA A 25 -45.91 -47.99 -26.88
C ALA A 25 -47.40 -48.23 -26.60
N GLY A 26 -48.27 -47.30 -27.03
CA GLY A 26 -49.73 -47.40 -26.90
C GLY A 26 -50.33 -46.77 -25.64
N THR A 27 -49.47 -46.16 -24.72
CA THR A 27 -50.00 -45.56 -23.52
C THR A 27 -50.36 -44.10 -23.77
N ARG A 28 -51.53 -43.67 -23.30
CA ARG A 28 -51.91 -42.23 -23.30
C ARG A 28 -51.31 -41.58 -22.11
N LEU A 29 -50.34 -40.62 -22.30
CA LEU A 29 -49.62 -39.95 -21.27
C LEU A 29 -50.23 -38.55 -21.05
N LEU A 30 -50.59 -38.26 -19.79
CA LEU A 30 -50.95 -36.92 -19.34
C LEU A 30 -49.81 -36.39 -18.45
N ILE A 31 -49.08 -35.38 -18.94
CA ILE A 31 -48.02 -34.76 -18.20
C ILE A 31 -48.48 -33.44 -17.59
N ARG A 32 -48.46 -33.35 -16.28
CA ARG A 32 -48.78 -32.12 -15.56
C ARG A 32 -47.46 -31.47 -15.15
N LEU A 33 -47.15 -30.30 -15.71
CA LEU A 33 -45.93 -29.54 -15.37
C LEU A 33 -46.17 -28.72 -14.09
N GLU A 34 -45.20 -28.74 -13.18
CA GLU A 34 -45.20 -27.90 -11.99
C GLU A 34 -44.46 -26.59 -12.28
N PRO A 35 -45.03 -25.42 -11.92
CA PRO A 35 -44.31 -24.15 -12.05
C PRO A 35 -43.00 -24.19 -11.26
N GLU A 36 -41.91 -23.74 -11.87
CA GLU A 36 -40.61 -23.56 -11.23
C GLU A 36 -40.31 -22.07 -11.13
N ILE A 37 -40.21 -21.58 -9.90
CA ILE A 37 -39.78 -20.20 -9.68
C ILE A 37 -38.27 -20.17 -9.88
N PHE A 38 -37.81 -19.66 -11.02
CA PHE A 38 -36.40 -19.34 -11.21
C PHE A 38 -36.06 -18.11 -10.37
N THR A 39 -35.47 -18.32 -9.20
CA THR A 39 -34.74 -17.28 -8.55
C THR A 39 -33.51 -17.02 -9.42
N LEU A 40 -33.54 -15.91 -10.16
CA LEU A 40 -32.34 -15.41 -10.82
C LEU A 40 -31.27 -15.27 -9.76
N LYS A 41 -30.18 -16.00 -9.89
CA LYS A 41 -28.99 -15.73 -9.07
C LYS A 41 -28.66 -14.27 -9.27
N GLU A 42 -28.57 -13.53 -8.16
CA GLU A 42 -28.14 -12.15 -8.16
C GLU A 42 -26.86 -12.07 -9.00
N VAL A 43 -26.92 -11.31 -10.07
CA VAL A 43 -25.75 -11.07 -10.93
C VAL A 43 -24.85 -10.13 -10.13
N GLU A 44 -23.93 -10.69 -9.39
CA GLU A 44 -22.87 -9.95 -8.74
C GLU A 44 -22.00 -9.33 -9.83
N ILE A 45 -22.31 -8.07 -10.19
CA ILE A 45 -21.46 -7.29 -11.08
C ILE A 45 -20.18 -6.99 -10.30
N ARG A 46 -19.17 -7.83 -10.48
CA ARG A 46 -17.84 -7.53 -9.96
C ARG A 46 -17.29 -6.39 -10.80
N PRO A 47 -16.94 -5.25 -10.18
CA PRO A 47 -16.29 -4.17 -10.90
C PRO A 47 -15.05 -4.72 -11.59
N GLY A 48 -14.75 -4.20 -12.79
CA GLY A 48 -13.55 -4.56 -13.51
C GLY A 48 -12.30 -4.28 -12.67
N ARG A 49 -11.17 -4.86 -13.04
CA ARG A 49 -9.86 -4.69 -12.37
C ARG A 49 -9.50 -3.22 -12.14
N VAL A 50 -9.87 -2.38 -13.09
CA VAL A 50 -9.72 -0.93 -13.06
C VAL A 50 -11.00 -0.31 -13.61
N TYR A 51 -11.58 0.63 -12.90
CA TYR A 51 -12.76 1.37 -13.37
C TYR A 51 -12.66 2.84 -12.99
N GLY A 52 -13.03 3.72 -13.92
CA GLY A 52 -13.03 5.16 -13.72
C GLY A 52 -14.46 5.69 -13.50
N GLN A 53 -14.58 6.70 -12.66
CA GLN A 53 -15.79 7.48 -12.47
C GLN A 53 -15.42 8.95 -12.30
N HIS A 54 -15.73 9.79 -13.28
CA HIS A 54 -15.29 11.18 -13.32
C HIS A 54 -13.74 11.26 -13.19
N ASP A 55 -13.22 12.12 -12.31
CA ASP A 55 -11.80 12.32 -12.04
C ASP A 55 -11.21 11.29 -11.05
N THR A 56 -11.86 10.13 -10.88
CA THR A 56 -11.43 9.09 -9.96
C THR A 56 -11.23 7.78 -10.68
N ILE A 57 -10.02 7.22 -10.59
CA ILE A 57 -9.69 5.89 -11.08
C ILE A 57 -9.60 4.95 -9.88
N ASN A 58 -10.33 3.86 -9.94
CA ASN A 58 -10.39 2.88 -8.85
C ASN A 58 -9.70 1.58 -9.28
N TYR A 59 -8.79 1.09 -8.44
CA TYR A 59 -8.12 -0.19 -8.56
C TYR A 59 -8.66 -1.14 -7.49
N ASP A 60 -9.20 -2.28 -7.88
CA ASP A 60 -9.57 -3.34 -6.94
C ASP A 60 -8.32 -4.09 -6.50
N VAL A 61 -7.93 -3.92 -5.23
CA VAL A 61 -6.70 -4.52 -4.66
C VAL A 61 -6.71 -6.04 -4.78
N SER A 62 -7.87 -6.69 -4.73
CA SER A 62 -7.96 -8.15 -4.84
C SER A 62 -7.41 -8.71 -6.15
N GLN A 63 -7.35 -7.90 -7.20
CA GLN A 63 -6.85 -8.26 -8.53
C GLN A 63 -5.34 -8.06 -8.71
N PHE A 64 -4.68 -7.40 -7.76
CA PHE A 64 -3.25 -7.04 -7.83
C PHE A 64 -2.43 -7.64 -6.70
N ILE A 65 -3.08 -8.00 -5.60
CA ILE A 65 -2.43 -8.57 -4.43
C ILE A 65 -1.95 -10.00 -4.69
N SER A 66 -0.77 -10.32 -4.22
CA SER A 66 -0.20 -11.67 -4.21
C SER A 66 0.11 -12.12 -2.77
N PRO A 67 0.28 -13.43 -2.51
CA PRO A 67 0.57 -13.95 -1.17
C PRO A 67 1.86 -13.42 -0.52
N LYS A 68 2.74 -12.82 -1.31
CA LYS A 68 4.01 -12.24 -0.85
C LYS A 68 3.89 -10.77 -0.45
N ASP A 69 2.74 -10.14 -0.71
CA ASP A 69 2.54 -8.73 -0.44
C ASP A 69 2.10 -8.55 1.01
N GLU A 70 2.96 -7.99 1.82
CA GLU A 70 2.69 -7.75 3.23
C GLU A 70 2.10 -6.35 3.44
N ALA A 71 2.75 -5.33 2.88
CA ALA A 71 2.33 -3.95 2.99
C ALA A 71 1.64 -3.44 1.72
N ILE A 72 0.80 -2.41 1.87
CA ILE A 72 0.10 -1.83 0.70
C ILE A 72 1.08 -1.26 -0.34
N LYS A 73 2.29 -0.88 0.04
CA LYS A 73 3.35 -0.45 -0.87
C LYS A 73 3.62 -1.48 -1.97
N ASP A 74 3.59 -2.77 -1.62
CA ASP A 74 3.87 -3.86 -2.56
C ASP A 74 2.81 -3.94 -3.66
N VAL A 75 1.56 -3.67 -3.29
CA VAL A 75 0.44 -3.61 -4.23
C VAL A 75 0.51 -2.34 -5.08
N LEU A 76 0.82 -1.18 -4.47
CA LEU A 76 0.93 0.10 -5.19
C LEU A 76 1.94 0.03 -6.34
N LYS A 77 3.07 -0.66 -6.15
CA LYS A 77 4.09 -0.90 -7.19
C LYS A 77 3.59 -1.69 -8.41
N LYS A 78 2.46 -2.38 -8.28
CA LYS A 78 1.88 -3.22 -9.34
C LYS A 78 0.72 -2.55 -10.07
N LEU A 79 0.27 -1.38 -9.59
CA LEU A 79 -0.85 -0.67 -10.19
C LEU A 79 -0.41 0.03 -11.47
N PRO A 80 -1.15 -0.13 -12.58
CA PRO A 80 -0.85 0.58 -13.82
C PRO A 80 -0.81 2.08 -13.63
N GLY A 81 0.24 2.72 -14.14
CA GLY A 81 0.45 4.17 -14.04
C GLY A 81 0.98 4.67 -12.69
N VAL A 82 1.01 3.82 -11.66
CA VAL A 82 1.60 4.16 -10.36
C VAL A 82 3.06 3.72 -10.35
N ASP A 83 3.94 4.61 -9.95
CA ASP A 83 5.35 4.34 -9.72
C ASP A 83 5.72 4.70 -8.28
N VAL A 84 6.53 3.86 -7.64
CA VAL A 84 7.00 4.04 -6.26
C VAL A 84 8.50 3.89 -6.25
N ASP A 85 9.20 4.99 -6.04
CA ASP A 85 10.66 5.00 -6.01
C ASP A 85 11.26 4.32 -4.75
N ASP A 86 12.59 4.25 -4.70
CA ASP A 86 13.30 3.61 -3.58
C ASP A 86 13.08 4.34 -2.25
N ASP A 87 12.91 5.65 -2.28
CA ASP A 87 12.62 6.46 -1.09
C ASP A 87 11.13 6.38 -0.69
N GLY A 88 10.32 5.65 -1.46
CA GLY A 88 8.89 5.42 -1.24
C GLY A 88 8.00 6.56 -1.74
N LYS A 89 8.54 7.50 -2.53
CA LYS A 89 7.76 8.56 -3.13
C LYS A 89 6.91 8.00 -4.25
N ILE A 90 5.64 8.36 -4.24
CA ILE A 90 4.66 7.85 -5.21
C ILE A 90 4.40 8.89 -6.28
N SER A 91 4.37 8.43 -7.53
CA SER A 91 3.91 9.20 -8.68
C SER A 91 2.85 8.43 -9.47
N TYR A 92 2.01 9.16 -10.17
CA TYR A 92 1.03 8.62 -11.11
C TYR A 92 1.19 9.29 -12.47
N ASN A 93 1.40 8.47 -13.51
CA ASN A 93 1.69 8.95 -14.87
C ASN A 93 2.81 10.01 -14.91
N GLY A 94 3.86 9.82 -14.10
CA GLY A 94 5.01 10.73 -14.00
C GLY A 94 4.80 11.97 -13.13
N LYS A 95 3.60 12.21 -12.60
CA LYS A 95 3.30 13.32 -11.68
C LYS A 95 3.33 12.83 -10.24
N ASN A 96 4.08 13.52 -9.36
CA ASN A 96 4.10 13.18 -7.94
C ASN A 96 2.75 13.47 -7.28
N ILE A 97 2.35 12.61 -6.33
CA ILE A 97 1.11 12.84 -5.58
C ILE A 97 1.27 14.02 -4.60
N SER A 98 0.21 14.81 -4.49
CA SER A 98 0.12 15.94 -3.57
C SER A 98 -0.44 15.58 -2.21
N LYS A 99 -1.29 14.54 -2.14
CA LYS A 99 -1.95 14.07 -0.93
C LYS A 99 -2.12 12.55 -0.92
N PHE A 100 -2.11 11.99 0.29
CA PHE A 100 -2.36 10.58 0.54
C PHE A 100 -3.39 10.44 1.67
N TYR A 101 -4.48 9.78 1.37
CA TYR A 101 -5.60 9.60 2.27
C TYR A 101 -5.85 8.12 2.59
N VAL A 102 -6.35 7.86 3.77
CA VAL A 102 -7.01 6.60 4.13
C VAL A 102 -8.42 6.93 4.58
N GLU A 103 -9.44 6.33 3.95
CA GLU A 103 -10.85 6.65 4.18
C GLU A 103 -11.15 8.17 4.14
N GLY A 104 -10.45 8.90 3.26
CA GLY A 104 -10.62 10.34 3.05
C GLY A 104 -9.96 11.25 4.09
N MET A 105 -9.12 10.72 4.98
CA MET A 105 -8.37 11.51 5.96
C MET A 105 -6.86 11.37 5.74
N ASP A 106 -6.13 12.49 5.82
CA ASP A 106 -4.67 12.56 5.75
C ASP A 106 -4.09 12.43 7.16
N LEU A 107 -3.84 11.20 7.61
CA LEU A 107 -3.39 10.89 8.97
C LEU A 107 -1.96 11.35 9.25
N THR A 108 -1.05 11.22 8.28
CA THR A 108 0.40 11.33 8.47
C THR A 108 0.99 12.65 8.00
N ASP A 109 0.17 13.57 7.53
CA ASP A 109 0.59 14.90 7.05
C ASP A 109 1.75 14.85 6.04
N GLY A 110 1.55 14.04 4.99
CA GLY A 110 2.50 13.88 3.91
C GLY A 110 3.62 12.86 4.16
N ARG A 111 3.71 12.27 5.35
CA ARG A 111 4.63 11.15 5.65
C ARG A 111 3.98 9.81 5.36
N TYR A 112 3.42 9.67 4.18
CA TYR A 112 2.62 8.51 3.84
C TYR A 112 3.40 7.19 3.80
N ASN A 113 4.75 7.22 3.75
CA ASN A 113 5.56 6.00 3.91
C ASN A 113 5.30 5.28 5.22
N GLN A 114 4.93 6.01 6.27
CA GLN A 114 4.51 5.42 7.55
C GLN A 114 3.30 4.51 7.37
N LEU A 115 2.38 4.85 6.47
CA LEU A 115 1.20 4.03 6.18
C LEU A 115 1.48 3.00 5.10
N THR A 116 2.15 3.39 4.00
CA THR A 116 2.37 2.49 2.88
C THR A 116 3.25 1.29 3.22
N ASN A 117 4.21 1.47 4.14
CA ASN A 117 5.10 0.41 4.60
C ASN A 117 4.53 -0.43 5.75
N ASN A 118 3.49 0.05 6.46
CA ASN A 118 3.03 -0.60 7.69
C ASN A 118 1.55 -1.01 7.66
N LEU A 119 0.75 -0.52 6.70
CA LEU A 119 -0.63 -0.94 6.52
C LEU A 119 -0.67 -2.24 5.71
N GLN A 120 -1.27 -3.28 6.30
CA GLN A 120 -1.39 -4.58 5.66
C GLN A 120 -2.12 -4.49 4.32
N ALA A 121 -1.53 -5.05 3.26
CA ALA A 121 -2.13 -5.07 1.91
C ALA A 121 -3.51 -5.72 1.91
N GLY A 122 -3.68 -6.80 2.67
CA GLY A 122 -4.92 -7.54 2.81
C GLY A 122 -6.09 -6.75 3.42
N ALA A 123 -5.81 -5.67 4.15
CA ALA A 123 -6.83 -4.80 4.75
C ALA A 123 -7.46 -3.82 3.74
N VAL A 124 -6.77 -3.53 2.63
CA VAL A 124 -7.23 -2.56 1.64
C VAL A 124 -8.16 -3.23 0.63
N LYS A 125 -9.30 -2.61 0.37
CA LYS A 125 -10.28 -3.02 -0.63
C LYS A 125 -9.95 -2.45 -2.01
N SER A 126 -9.73 -1.14 -2.05
CA SER A 126 -9.42 -0.45 -3.31
C SER A 126 -8.49 0.74 -3.10
N VAL A 127 -7.73 1.04 -4.14
CA VAL A 127 -6.92 2.25 -4.26
C VAL A 127 -7.61 3.18 -5.24
N GLN A 128 -7.84 4.40 -4.84
CA GLN A 128 -8.46 5.44 -5.66
C GLN A 128 -7.39 6.48 -6.01
N ILE A 129 -7.20 6.72 -7.29
CA ILE A 129 -6.43 7.86 -7.79
C ILE A 129 -7.41 8.99 -8.05
N LEU A 130 -7.21 10.11 -7.40
CA LEU A 130 -8.02 11.32 -7.54
C LEU A 130 -7.23 12.29 -8.40
N GLU A 131 -7.64 12.43 -9.65
CA GLU A 131 -7.08 13.43 -10.57
C GLU A 131 -7.74 14.78 -10.31
N ASN A 132 -7.06 15.87 -10.67
CA ASN A 132 -7.56 17.25 -10.47
C ASN A 132 -7.97 17.52 -9.01
N HIS A 133 -7.23 16.94 -8.06
CA HIS A 133 -7.62 16.94 -6.66
C HIS A 133 -7.40 18.29 -5.99
N GLN A 134 -8.49 18.91 -5.50
CA GLN A 134 -8.44 20.11 -4.68
C GLN A 134 -8.67 19.75 -3.22
N PRO A 135 -7.66 19.87 -2.33
CA PRO A 135 -7.78 19.49 -0.92
C PRO A 135 -8.71 20.41 -0.12
N ILE A 136 -8.91 21.64 -0.59
CA ILE A 136 -9.75 22.65 0.08
C ILE A 136 -11.16 22.57 -0.49
N ARG A 137 -12.11 22.04 0.28
CA ARG A 137 -13.51 21.85 -0.13
C ARG A 137 -14.17 23.12 -0.71
N ALA A 138 -13.89 24.27 -0.10
CA ALA A 138 -14.46 25.54 -0.56
C ALA A 138 -14.00 25.93 -1.98
N LEU A 139 -12.87 25.37 -2.44
CA LEU A 139 -12.27 25.67 -3.72
C LEU A 139 -12.52 24.57 -4.78
N GLN A 140 -13.01 23.40 -4.41
CA GLN A 140 -13.21 22.25 -5.31
C GLN A 140 -14.07 22.55 -6.56
N LYS A 141 -15.01 23.49 -6.45
CA LYS A 141 -15.85 23.91 -7.60
C LYS A 141 -15.38 25.19 -8.27
N LYS A 142 -14.35 25.85 -7.74
CA LYS A 142 -13.91 27.17 -8.18
C LYS A 142 -12.53 27.16 -8.84
N LEU A 143 -11.68 26.23 -8.46
CA LEU A 143 -10.30 26.12 -8.96
C LEU A 143 -10.06 24.70 -9.47
N THR A 144 -9.67 24.59 -10.71
CA THR A 144 -9.15 23.36 -11.30
C THR A 144 -7.68 23.27 -10.93
N THR A 145 -7.25 22.13 -10.38
CA THR A 145 -5.85 21.82 -10.09
C THR A 145 -5.44 20.62 -10.93
N GLU A 146 -4.17 20.50 -11.22
CA GLU A 146 -3.60 19.28 -11.82
C GLU A 146 -3.04 18.32 -10.77
N ASP A 147 -3.36 18.57 -9.51
CA ASP A 147 -2.87 17.78 -8.40
C ASP A 147 -3.48 16.38 -8.39
N ILE A 148 -2.67 15.41 -8.03
CA ILE A 148 -3.07 14.02 -7.92
C ILE A 148 -3.04 13.62 -6.44
N ALA A 149 -4.07 12.93 -5.99
CA ALA A 149 -4.08 12.35 -4.66
C ALA A 149 -4.42 10.86 -4.71
N ILE A 150 -3.96 10.12 -3.71
CA ILE A 150 -4.33 8.72 -3.51
C ILE A 150 -5.24 8.62 -2.29
N ASN A 151 -6.27 7.80 -2.40
CA ASN A 151 -7.13 7.46 -1.28
C ASN A 151 -7.31 5.95 -1.17
N LEU A 152 -6.96 5.39 -0.03
CA LEU A 152 -7.14 3.98 0.26
C LEU A 152 -8.51 3.75 0.89
N LYS A 153 -9.24 2.75 0.40
CA LYS A 153 -10.47 2.24 0.99
C LYS A 153 -10.22 0.90 1.64
N LEU A 154 -10.64 0.76 2.90
CA LEU A 154 -10.49 -0.49 3.64
C LEU A 154 -11.68 -1.42 3.41
N LYS A 155 -11.43 -2.72 3.59
CA LYS A 155 -12.48 -3.72 3.70
C LYS A 155 -13.27 -3.50 5.00
N ASP A 156 -14.55 -3.80 5.02
CA ASP A 156 -15.42 -3.53 6.16
C ASP A 156 -15.00 -4.27 7.45
N ASN A 157 -14.44 -5.48 7.30
CA ASN A 157 -13.94 -6.27 8.43
C ASN A 157 -12.65 -5.73 9.09
N PHE A 158 -11.97 -4.78 8.46
CA PHE A 158 -10.76 -4.13 9.00
C PHE A 158 -11.02 -2.72 9.53
N ARG A 159 -12.21 -2.16 9.28
CA ARG A 159 -12.61 -0.88 9.87
C ARG A 159 -12.91 -1.04 11.35
N ASP A 160 -12.65 0.03 12.12
CA ASP A 160 -12.92 0.14 13.56
C ASP A 160 -12.16 -0.89 14.43
N ARG A 161 -11.20 -1.60 13.84
CA ARG A 161 -10.35 -2.58 14.54
C ARG A 161 -8.90 -2.15 14.57
N TRP A 162 -8.21 -2.59 15.60
CA TRP A 162 -6.76 -2.48 15.65
C TRP A 162 -6.14 -3.55 14.76
N MET A 163 -5.20 -3.13 13.94
CA MET A 163 -4.30 -3.96 13.13
C MET A 163 -2.89 -3.69 13.62
N GLY A 164 -2.05 -4.69 13.68
CA GLY A 164 -0.68 -4.48 14.10
C GLY A 164 0.22 -5.65 13.73
N THR A 165 1.51 -5.35 13.68
CA THR A 165 2.58 -6.30 13.44
C THR A 165 3.66 -6.06 14.48
N LEU A 166 4.25 -7.12 14.99
CA LEU A 166 5.41 -7.08 15.88
C LEU A 166 6.44 -8.06 15.36
N GLU A 167 7.62 -7.54 15.05
CA GLU A 167 8.73 -8.33 14.52
C GLU A 167 10.01 -8.04 15.31
N GLY A 168 10.84 -9.06 15.45
CA GLY A 168 12.14 -8.93 16.09
C GLY A 168 13.11 -9.94 15.53
N SER A 169 14.35 -9.53 15.31
CA SER A 169 15.44 -10.41 14.89
C SER A 169 16.72 -10.09 15.64
N MET A 170 17.53 -11.12 15.86
CA MET A 170 18.83 -11.02 16.50
C MET A 170 19.86 -11.86 15.77
N GLY A 171 21.10 -11.38 15.71
CA GLY A 171 22.22 -12.08 15.11
C GLY A 171 23.49 -11.94 15.96
N ILE A 172 24.36 -12.95 15.93
CA ILE A 172 25.62 -13.02 16.68
C ILE A 172 26.70 -13.71 15.86
N PRO A 173 28.03 -13.41 16.07
CA PRO A 173 28.65 -12.13 16.43
C PRO A 173 28.85 -11.23 15.22
N PRO A 174 28.89 -9.91 15.35
CA PRO A 174 28.59 -9.12 16.53
C PRO A 174 27.10 -9.14 16.87
N LEU A 175 26.70 -8.67 18.05
CA LEU A 175 25.28 -8.56 18.40
C LEU A 175 24.58 -7.58 17.47
N LEU A 176 23.83 -8.11 16.54
CA LEU A 176 22.94 -7.35 15.65
C LEU A 176 21.50 -7.55 16.11
N TRP A 177 20.71 -6.49 16.05
CA TRP A 177 19.30 -6.55 16.39
C TRP A 177 18.46 -5.69 15.45
N GLU A 178 17.23 -6.08 15.30
CA GLU A 178 16.19 -5.31 14.62
C GLU A 178 14.86 -5.55 15.33
N GLY A 179 14.10 -4.50 15.55
CA GLY A 179 12.77 -4.55 16.13
C GLY A 179 11.82 -3.61 15.42
N MET A 180 10.64 -4.10 15.10
CA MET A 180 9.57 -3.34 14.49
C MET A 180 8.25 -3.64 15.20
N GLY A 181 7.49 -2.60 15.48
CA GLY A 181 6.14 -2.73 15.99
C GLY A 181 5.24 -1.64 15.42
N ASN A 182 4.05 -2.01 14.98
CA ASN A 182 3.04 -1.05 14.60
C ASN A 182 1.67 -1.40 15.16
N ALA A 183 0.84 -0.38 15.36
CA ALA A 183 -0.57 -0.51 15.72
C ALA A 183 -1.36 0.58 14.99
N ILE A 184 -2.26 0.15 14.12
CA ILE A 184 -3.03 1.03 13.23
C ILE A 184 -4.52 0.76 13.45
N GLN A 185 -5.28 1.83 13.63
CA GLN A 185 -6.74 1.78 13.70
C GLN A 185 -7.32 2.83 12.76
N ILE A 186 -8.20 2.41 11.88
CA ILE A 186 -8.86 3.27 10.90
C ILE A 186 -10.36 3.19 11.11
N SER A 187 -10.94 4.31 11.48
CA SER A 187 -12.36 4.52 11.70
C SER A 187 -12.87 5.67 10.82
N ARG A 188 -14.18 5.80 10.67
CA ARG A 188 -14.76 6.91 9.91
C ARG A 188 -14.61 8.27 10.60
N LYS A 189 -14.53 8.29 11.92
CA LYS A 189 -14.44 9.51 12.73
C LYS A 189 -13.06 9.75 13.31
N SER A 190 -12.23 8.71 13.43
CA SER A 190 -10.89 8.84 13.97
C SER A 190 -9.96 7.79 13.38
N GLN A 191 -8.69 8.14 13.25
CA GLN A 191 -7.65 7.22 12.83
C GLN A 191 -6.44 7.38 13.73
N SER A 192 -5.73 6.29 13.94
CA SER A 192 -4.51 6.26 14.74
C SER A 192 -3.49 5.34 14.07
N ALA A 193 -2.23 5.74 14.10
CA ALA A 193 -1.11 4.89 13.71
C ALA A 193 0.09 5.15 14.64
N TYR A 194 0.53 4.12 15.31
CA TYR A 194 1.71 4.11 16.17
C TYR A 194 2.69 3.13 15.57
N ILE A 195 3.92 3.60 15.32
CA ILE A 195 4.94 2.82 14.61
C ILE A 195 6.25 3.02 15.32
N TYR A 196 6.91 1.93 15.68
CA TYR A 196 8.26 1.90 16.18
C TYR A 196 9.13 1.04 15.28
N LYS A 197 10.33 1.53 14.96
CA LYS A 197 11.38 0.76 14.27
C LYS A 197 12.73 1.09 14.86
N GLY A 198 13.51 0.07 15.10
CA GLY A 198 14.87 0.23 15.57
C GLY A 198 15.75 -0.90 15.07
N ASN A 199 17.03 -0.59 14.82
CA ASN A 199 18.02 -1.59 14.44
C ASN A 199 19.45 -1.05 14.59
N ASN A 200 20.42 -2.00 14.60
CA ASN A 200 21.85 -1.71 14.47
C ASN A 200 22.51 -2.49 13.32
N ARG A 201 21.73 -2.90 12.31
CA ARG A 201 22.19 -3.74 11.20
C ARG A 201 22.32 -3.02 9.86
N GLY A 202 22.25 -1.70 9.85
CA GLY A 202 22.41 -0.90 8.63
C GLY A 202 21.12 -0.58 7.89
N ASN A 203 19.94 -0.98 8.40
CA ASN A 203 18.69 -0.61 7.76
C ASN A 203 18.34 0.85 8.04
N ASN A 204 18.05 1.59 6.99
CA ASN A 204 17.64 2.98 7.10
C ASN A 204 16.13 3.07 7.40
N VAL A 205 15.77 3.54 8.58
CA VAL A 205 14.36 3.78 8.99
C VAL A 205 13.98 5.26 8.92
N THR A 206 14.91 6.14 8.58
CA THR A 206 14.70 7.60 8.59
C THR A 206 13.80 8.05 7.43
N ASP A 207 13.75 7.32 6.33
CA ASP A 207 12.97 7.66 5.14
C ASP A 207 11.47 7.70 5.42
N GLU A 208 10.99 6.95 6.41
CA GLU A 208 9.58 7.02 6.85
C GLU A 208 9.22 8.33 7.56
N GLN A 209 10.22 9.08 8.02
CA GLN A 209 10.00 10.40 8.63
C GLN A 209 9.96 11.54 7.61
N ASN A 210 10.29 11.27 6.35
CA ASN A 210 10.31 12.27 5.30
C ASN A 210 8.91 12.68 4.87
N VAL A 211 8.69 13.98 4.68
CA VAL A 211 7.48 14.52 4.04
C VAL A 211 7.66 14.41 2.53
N LEU A 212 6.84 13.60 1.88
CA LEU A 212 6.97 13.24 0.47
C LEU A 212 5.98 13.94 -0.45
N THR A 213 5.02 14.70 0.10
CA THR A 213 4.03 15.42 -0.70
C THR A 213 4.60 16.71 -1.30
N GLN A 214 4.11 17.12 -2.47
CA GLN A 214 4.57 18.33 -3.17
C GLN A 214 4.21 19.64 -2.44
N THR A 215 3.18 19.63 -1.62
CA THR A 215 2.68 20.82 -0.92
C THR A 215 3.56 21.12 0.29
N GLY A 216 4.59 21.88 0.07
CA GLY A 216 5.37 22.44 1.14
C GLY A 216 6.87 22.36 0.86
N ALA A 217 7.57 23.44 1.11
CA ALA A 217 9.02 23.43 1.20
C ALA A 217 9.42 22.19 2.00
N LYS A 218 10.43 21.47 1.53
CA LYS A 218 11.06 20.33 2.23
C LYS A 218 11.28 20.73 3.69
N ARG A 219 10.30 20.44 4.53
CA ARG A 219 10.44 20.67 5.96
C ARG A 219 11.30 19.54 6.47
N ARG A 220 12.61 19.71 6.36
CA ARG A 220 13.56 18.88 7.09
C ARG A 220 13.22 19.02 8.57
N ILE A 221 12.72 17.96 9.15
CA ILE A 221 12.59 17.86 10.60
C ILE A 221 13.98 17.45 11.08
N GLY A 222 14.71 18.44 11.51
CA GLY A 222 16.06 18.32 12.04
C GLY A 222 16.84 19.62 11.86
N PRO A 223 17.82 19.91 12.69
CA PRO A 223 18.71 21.03 12.47
C PRO A 223 19.37 20.85 11.10
N SER A 224 19.33 21.88 10.25
CA SER A 224 20.12 21.87 9.02
C SER A 224 21.59 21.75 9.42
N ILE A 225 22.23 20.66 9.03
CA ILE A 225 23.67 20.51 9.21
C ILE A 225 24.32 21.65 8.41
N PRO A 226 25.12 22.52 9.03
CA PRO A 226 25.80 23.55 8.31
C PRO A 226 26.63 22.95 7.17
N SER A 227 26.72 23.62 6.03
CA SER A 227 27.37 23.10 4.82
C SER A 227 28.84 22.70 5.02
N PHE A 228 29.53 23.32 6.01
CA PHE A 228 30.90 22.96 6.35
C PHE A 228 31.02 21.62 7.12
N LEU A 229 29.92 21.09 7.64
CA LEU A 229 29.82 19.75 8.21
C LEU A 229 29.20 18.75 7.25
N SER A 230 28.99 19.13 5.98
CA SER A 230 28.46 18.23 4.99
C SER A 230 29.43 17.05 4.80
N GLN A 231 28.98 15.87 5.14
CA GLN A 231 29.74 14.65 4.88
C GLN A 231 29.86 14.45 3.37
N PRO A 232 31.06 14.16 2.84
CA PRO A 232 31.21 13.80 1.45
C PRO A 232 30.37 12.54 1.17
N SER A 233 29.55 12.59 0.12
CA SER A 233 28.75 11.44 -0.28
C SER A 233 29.68 10.31 -0.73
N PHE A 234 29.62 9.19 -0.04
CA PHE A 234 30.32 7.97 -0.45
C PHE A 234 29.41 7.16 -1.37
N SER A 235 29.82 6.97 -2.61
CA SER A 235 29.16 6.08 -3.54
C SER A 235 29.98 4.81 -3.68
N ALA A 236 29.49 3.72 -3.16
CA ALA A 236 30.07 2.39 -3.40
C ALA A 236 29.05 1.51 -4.14
N PRO A 237 29.49 0.56 -4.96
CA PRO A 237 28.61 -0.38 -5.67
C PRO A 237 28.03 -1.45 -4.72
N LEU A 238 27.76 -1.09 -3.49
CA LEU A 238 27.22 -1.94 -2.44
C LEU A 238 25.89 -1.38 -1.95
N LYS A 239 25.01 -2.25 -1.48
CA LYS A 239 23.75 -1.84 -0.86
C LYS A 239 24.04 -0.99 0.39
N LYS A 240 23.22 0.03 0.61
CA LYS A 240 23.35 0.97 1.75
C LYS A 240 23.44 0.22 3.09
N GLU A 241 22.71 -0.87 3.27
CA GLU A 241 22.68 -1.69 4.48
C GLU A 241 24.03 -2.35 4.82
N ARG A 242 24.93 -2.47 3.83
CA ARG A 242 26.27 -3.02 4.03
C ARG A 242 27.32 -1.96 4.39
N LEU A 243 26.98 -0.71 4.23
CA LEU A 243 27.88 0.43 4.43
C LEU A 243 27.51 1.25 5.66
N LEU A 244 26.31 1.06 6.17
CA LEU A 244 25.77 1.84 7.27
C LEU A 244 25.94 1.09 8.58
N PHE A 245 26.85 1.59 9.45
CA PHE A 245 26.93 1.18 10.84
C PHE A 245 26.10 2.17 11.66
N ASN A 246 24.91 1.76 12.03
CA ASN A 246 23.97 2.62 12.73
C ASN A 246 23.48 1.99 14.04
N ASN A 247 22.93 2.82 14.90
CA ASN A 247 22.06 2.40 15.99
C ASN A 247 20.90 3.39 16.01
N VAL A 248 19.77 2.95 15.45
CA VAL A 248 18.63 3.82 15.17
C VAL A 248 17.40 3.38 15.92
N HIS A 249 16.69 4.37 16.47
CA HIS A 249 15.37 4.23 17.05
C HIS A 249 14.46 5.29 16.47
N SER A 250 13.37 4.89 15.88
CA SER A 250 12.35 5.74 15.29
C SER A 250 10.99 5.41 15.87
N PHE A 251 10.28 6.44 16.32
CA PHE A 251 8.89 6.32 16.76
C PHE A 251 8.04 7.37 16.09
N SER A 252 6.85 6.96 15.62
CA SER A 252 5.83 7.83 15.06
C SER A 252 4.48 7.55 15.70
N GLY A 253 3.88 8.57 16.27
CA GLY A 253 2.52 8.55 16.79
C GLY A 253 1.64 9.55 16.03
N ASN A 254 0.66 9.04 15.30
CA ASN A 254 -0.23 9.86 14.48
C ASN A 254 -1.67 9.62 14.90
N ARG A 255 -2.44 10.68 15.09
CA ARG A 255 -3.84 10.59 15.41
C ARG A 255 -4.63 11.72 14.76
N ILE A 256 -5.76 11.39 14.14
CA ILE A 256 -6.67 12.36 13.54
C ILE A 256 -8.10 12.09 13.99
N TYR A 257 -8.81 13.17 14.29
CA TYR A 257 -10.24 13.16 14.61
C TYR A 257 -10.99 14.02 13.61
N LYS A 258 -12.05 13.48 13.03
CA LYS A 258 -13.01 14.21 12.24
C LYS A 258 -14.14 14.69 13.17
N LEU A 259 -14.09 15.96 13.57
CA LEU A 259 -15.11 16.57 14.44
C LEU A 259 -16.42 16.79 13.68
N ASN A 260 -16.32 17.28 12.45
CA ASN A 260 -17.41 17.45 11.50
C ASN A 260 -16.89 17.38 10.06
N GLU A 261 -17.74 17.63 9.06
CA GLU A 261 -17.34 17.56 7.64
C GLU A 261 -16.29 18.61 7.24
N ALA A 262 -16.21 19.72 7.97
CA ALA A 262 -15.31 20.84 7.68
C ALA A 262 -14.08 20.88 8.61
N THR A 263 -14.13 20.19 9.76
CA THR A 263 -13.12 20.33 10.81
C THR A 263 -12.50 19.00 11.18
N GLN A 264 -11.18 18.95 11.11
CA GLN A 264 -10.37 17.81 11.55
C GLN A 264 -9.31 18.30 12.53
N LEU A 265 -9.06 17.52 13.55
CA LEU A 265 -7.97 17.74 14.53
C LEU A 265 -6.95 16.65 14.37
N ARG A 266 -5.68 17.02 14.13
CA ARG A 266 -4.58 16.10 13.90
C ARG A 266 -3.46 16.30 14.91
N PHE A 267 -2.93 15.20 15.39
CA PHE A 267 -1.75 15.14 16.25
C PHE A 267 -0.72 14.21 15.61
N ASN A 268 0.49 14.72 15.42
CA ASN A 268 1.61 13.93 14.90
C ASN A 268 2.82 14.16 15.82
N ILE A 269 3.34 13.08 16.38
CA ILE A 269 4.55 13.06 17.19
C ILE A 269 5.53 12.13 16.50
N ASN A 270 6.75 12.64 16.25
CA ASN A 270 7.81 11.86 15.63
C ASN A 270 9.07 12.01 16.47
N TYR A 271 9.68 10.88 16.78
CA TYR A 271 10.95 10.79 17.46
C TYR A 271 11.92 10.00 16.61
N LEU A 272 13.13 10.51 16.47
CA LEU A 272 14.23 9.85 15.78
C LEU A 272 15.51 10.04 16.58
N HIS A 273 16.13 8.94 16.92
CA HIS A 273 17.51 8.88 17.40
C HIS A 273 18.28 7.98 16.45
N ASP A 274 19.30 8.53 15.82
CA ASP A 274 20.14 7.81 14.86
C ASP A 274 21.60 8.13 15.13
N LEU A 275 22.36 7.11 15.53
CA LEU A 275 23.80 7.17 15.70
C LEU A 275 24.43 6.44 14.53
N ILE A 276 25.06 7.18 13.63
CA ILE A 276 25.74 6.64 12.45
C ILE A 276 27.24 6.75 12.68
N GLN A 277 27.95 5.63 12.51
CA GLN A 277 29.40 5.57 12.51
C GLN A 277 29.88 5.20 11.11
N GLN A 278 30.77 6.00 10.56
CA GLN A 278 31.37 5.77 9.25
C GLN A 278 32.89 5.89 9.38
N GLU A 279 33.58 4.90 8.82
CA GLU A 279 35.03 4.94 8.65
C GLU A 279 35.34 4.98 7.16
N ARG A 280 36.18 5.88 6.75
CA ARG A 280 36.57 6.04 5.36
C ARG A 280 38.08 6.08 5.23
N GLY A 281 38.63 5.26 4.33
CA GLY A 281 40.01 5.33 3.94
C GLY A 281 40.15 5.39 2.43
N SER A 282 41.08 6.13 1.88
CA SER A 282 41.45 6.11 0.49
C SER A 282 42.89 5.72 0.31
N ILE A 283 43.18 4.88 -0.68
CA ILE A 283 44.56 4.53 -1.06
C ILE A 283 44.69 4.89 -2.54
N THR A 284 45.58 5.86 -2.80
CA THR A 284 45.89 6.32 -4.17
C THR A 284 47.27 5.86 -4.55
N HIS A 285 47.36 5.10 -5.63
CA HIS A 285 48.65 4.69 -6.21
C HIS A 285 48.98 5.56 -7.43
N TYR A 286 50.08 6.26 -7.36
CA TYR A 286 50.61 7.00 -8.50
C TYR A 286 51.69 6.17 -9.15
N TYR A 287 51.51 5.86 -10.42
CA TYR A 287 52.52 5.14 -11.23
C TYR A 287 53.30 6.15 -12.07
N GLN A 288 54.55 6.33 -11.74
CA GLN A 288 55.48 7.13 -12.53
C GLN A 288 56.58 6.20 -13.06
N ALA A 289 57.11 6.47 -14.25
CA ALA A 289 58.08 5.56 -14.91
C ALA A 289 59.25 5.25 -13.95
N GLY A 290 59.27 4.07 -13.38
CA GLY A 290 60.31 3.51 -12.51
C GLY A 290 60.04 3.61 -11.00
N ASP A 291 58.92 4.20 -10.55
CA ASP A 291 58.63 4.32 -9.11
C ASP A 291 57.10 4.33 -8.82
N THR A 292 56.68 3.81 -7.65
CA THR A 292 55.27 3.79 -7.25
C THR A 292 55.14 4.52 -5.92
N VAL A 293 54.44 5.65 -5.93
CA VAL A 293 54.10 6.40 -4.69
C VAL A 293 52.72 6.02 -4.22
N THR A 294 52.62 5.57 -2.99
CA THR A 294 51.32 5.22 -2.37
C THR A 294 50.95 6.25 -1.32
N LEU A 295 49.84 6.95 -1.53
CA LEU A 295 49.24 7.86 -0.54
C LEU A 295 48.08 7.14 0.15
N LYS A 296 48.11 7.11 1.49
CA LYS A 296 47.00 6.63 2.33
C LYS A 296 46.42 7.82 3.07
N GLU A 297 45.10 8.05 2.92
CA GLU A 297 44.34 8.98 3.72
C GLU A 297 43.33 8.16 4.56
N GLN A 298 43.28 8.46 5.87
CA GLN A 298 42.31 7.89 6.81
C GLN A 298 41.35 8.95 7.29
#